data_514fc302e1caa21c1cad4e5da4ced57c
#
_entry.id   514fc302e1caa21c1cad4e5da4ced57c
#
_cell.length_a   1.000
_cell.length_b   1.000
_cell.length_c   1.000
_cell.angle_alpha   90.00
_cell.angle_beta   90.00
_cell.angle_gamma   90.00
#
_symmetry.space_group_name_H-M   'P 1'
#
loop_
_entity.id
_entity.type
_entity.pdbx_description
1 polymer ?
#
loop_
_entity_poly.entity_id
_entity_poly.type
_entity_poly.pdbx_seq_one_letter_code
_entity_poly.pdbx_strand_id
1 'polypeptide(L)' 'MQVEKEAVAAALRRQGDHDRAQQAECALPRHVDTERDASLLHRLEVDVEQLDGG' A
#
# COMPACT_ATOMS: atom_id res chain seq x y z
N MET A 1 0.42 8.71 -9.30
CA MET A 1 1.04 9.21 -8.07
C MET A 1 1.90 8.11 -7.47
N GLN A 2 3.08 8.44 -7.06
CA GLN A 2 3.98 7.46 -6.45
C GLN A 2 3.95 7.58 -4.93
N VAL A 3 3.89 6.44 -4.27
CA VAL A 3 3.97 6.36 -2.82
C VAL A 3 5.03 5.34 -2.45
N GLU A 4 5.57 5.44 -1.26
CA GLU A 4 6.53 4.46 -0.80
C GLU A 4 5.82 3.23 -0.28
N LYS A 5 6.46 2.06 -0.45
CA LYS A 5 5.95 0.80 0.05
C LYS A 5 5.64 0.89 1.56
N GLU A 6 6.49 1.57 2.30
CA GLU A 6 6.29 1.74 3.74
C GLU A 6 5.01 2.49 4.07
N ALA A 7 4.65 3.47 3.21
CA ALA A 7 3.41 4.20 3.40
C ALA A 7 2.20 3.28 3.24
N VAL A 8 2.26 2.38 2.26
CA VAL A 8 1.20 1.40 2.04
C VAL A 8 1.10 0.46 3.24
N ALA A 9 2.23 -0.06 3.69
CA ALA A 9 2.25 -0.97 4.84
C ALA A 9 1.74 -0.27 6.10
N ALA A 10 2.11 0.99 6.30
CA ALA A 10 1.64 1.75 7.45
C ALA A 10 0.13 1.95 7.42
N ALA A 11 -0.42 2.23 6.23
CA ALA A 11 -1.87 2.37 6.08
C ALA A 11 -2.58 1.07 6.45
N LEU A 12 -2.04 -0.07 6.00
CA LEU A 12 -2.62 -1.36 6.34
C LEU A 12 -2.55 -1.65 7.84
N ARG A 13 -1.44 -1.28 8.48
CA ARG A 13 -1.31 -1.44 9.93
C ARG A 13 -2.34 -0.59 10.67
N ARG A 14 -2.61 0.61 10.17
CA ARG A 14 -3.64 1.47 10.76
C ARG A 14 -5.03 0.86 10.65
N GLN A 15 -5.26 0.13 9.57
CA GLN A 15 -6.52 -0.60 9.38
C GLN A 15 -6.61 -1.85 10.25
N GLY A 16 -5.52 -2.19 10.96
CA GLY A 16 -5.47 -3.38 11.77
C GLY A 16 -5.14 -4.64 10.99
N ASP A 17 -4.71 -4.49 9.75
CA ASP A 17 -4.46 -5.60 8.84
C ASP A 17 -2.96 -5.86 8.73
N HIS A 18 -2.40 -6.42 9.79
CA HIS A 18 -0.96 -6.66 9.86
C HIS A 18 -0.47 -7.69 8.86
N ASP A 19 -1.28 -8.69 8.57
CA ASP A 19 -0.92 -9.72 7.60
C ASP A 19 -0.76 -9.12 6.20
N ARG A 20 -1.70 -8.28 5.80
CA ARG A 20 -1.62 -7.62 4.51
C ARG A 20 -0.52 -6.58 4.46
N ALA A 21 -0.25 -5.93 5.59
CA ALA A 21 0.89 -5.01 5.67
C ALA A 21 2.19 -5.74 5.37
N GLN A 22 2.35 -6.93 5.91
CA GLN A 22 3.53 -7.75 5.66
C GLN A 22 3.58 -8.22 4.20
N GLN A 23 2.44 -8.61 3.65
CA GLN A 23 2.35 -8.98 2.25
C GLN A 23 2.72 -7.81 1.35
N ALA A 24 2.30 -6.61 1.69
CA ALA A 24 2.64 -5.42 0.92
C ALA A 24 4.14 -5.19 0.89
N GLU A 25 4.81 -5.38 2.01
CA GLU A 25 6.25 -5.23 2.07
C GLU A 25 6.99 -6.23 1.19
N CYS A 26 6.41 -7.42 1.02
CA CYS A 26 7.02 -8.45 0.17
C CYS A 26 6.63 -8.32 -1.29
N ALA A 27 5.40 -7.91 -1.57
CA ALA A 27 4.84 -7.94 -2.92
C ALA A 27 5.06 -6.64 -3.68
N LEU A 28 5.14 -5.52 -2.99
CA LEU A 28 5.22 -4.22 -3.66
C LEU A 28 6.67 -3.80 -3.88
N PRO A 29 6.93 -3.07 -4.98
CA PRO A 29 8.24 -2.46 -5.17
C PRO A 29 8.43 -1.32 -4.17
N ARG A 30 9.67 -0.89 -4.02
CA ARG A 30 10.02 0.18 -3.09
C ARG A 30 9.22 1.45 -3.36
N HIS A 31 9.04 1.76 -4.63
CA HIS A 31 8.23 2.90 -5.08
C HIS A 31 6.99 2.34 -5.76
N VAL A 32 5.85 2.60 -5.16
CA VAL A 32 4.57 2.09 -5.64
C VAL A 32 3.88 3.20 -6.44
N ASP A 33 3.44 2.87 -7.64
CA ASP A 33 2.65 3.78 -8.45
C ASP A 33 1.18 3.44 -8.25
N THR A 34 0.41 4.40 -7.74
CA THR A 34 -1.00 4.14 -7.42
C THR A 34 -1.84 3.84 -8.66
N GLU A 35 -1.35 4.24 -9.85
CA GLU A 35 -2.03 3.92 -11.10
C GLU A 35 -1.57 2.58 -11.66
N ARG A 36 -0.24 2.40 -11.74
CA ARG A 36 0.32 1.17 -12.29
C ARG A 36 0.00 -0.03 -11.41
N ASP A 37 0.09 0.14 -10.12
CA ASP A 37 -0.07 -0.94 -9.15
C ASP A 37 -1.46 -0.93 -8.51
N ALA A 38 -2.42 -0.26 -9.14
CA ALA A 38 -3.78 -0.14 -8.60
C ALA A 38 -4.40 -1.50 -8.32
N SER A 39 -4.18 -2.47 -9.19
CA SER A 39 -4.73 -3.81 -9.01
C SER A 39 -4.18 -4.48 -7.75
N LEU A 40 -2.87 -4.34 -7.51
CA LEU A 40 -2.25 -4.88 -6.30
C LEU A 40 -2.78 -4.19 -5.06
N LEU A 41 -2.88 -2.87 -5.10
CA LEU A 41 -3.40 -2.11 -3.97
C LEU A 41 -4.85 -2.50 -3.67
N HIS A 42 -5.63 -2.75 -4.71
CA HIS A 42 -7.01 -3.19 -4.54
C HIS A 42 -7.06 -4.58 -3.89
N ARG A 43 -6.19 -5.49 -4.31
CA ARG A 43 -6.12 -6.83 -3.73
C ARG A 43 -5.75 -6.79 -2.25
N LEU A 44 -4.89 -5.85 -1.88
CA LEU A 44 -4.48 -5.68 -0.50
C LEU A 44 -5.51 -4.90 0.31
N GLU A 45 -6.57 -4.45 -0.34
CA GLU A 45 -7.65 -3.67 0.28
C GLU A 45 -7.12 -2.41 0.96
N VAL A 46 -6.13 -1.81 0.32
CA VAL A 46 -5.57 -0.55 0.78
C VAL A 46 -6.48 0.58 0.32
N ASP A 47 -6.83 1.45 1.23
CA ASP A 47 -7.55 2.66 0.88
C ASP A 47 -6.57 3.71 0.38
N VAL A 48 -6.51 3.88 -0.93
CA VAL A 48 -5.56 4.82 -1.54
C VAL A 48 -5.83 6.26 -1.13
N GLU A 49 -7.03 6.57 -0.70
CA GLU A 49 -7.35 7.91 -0.21
C GLU A 49 -6.65 8.19 1.11
N GLN A 50 -6.34 7.15 1.88
CA GLN A 50 -5.61 7.30 3.12
C GLN A 50 -4.10 7.29 2.91
N LEU A 51 -3.66 6.95 1.71
CA LEU A 51 -2.25 7.04 1.38
C LEU A 51 -1.91 8.51 1.17
N ASP A 52 -1.21 9.05 2.12
CA ASP A 52 -0.76 10.43 2.03
C ASP A 52 0.47 10.46 1.15
N GLY A 53 0.27 10.68 -0.13
CA GLY A 53 1.34 10.75 -1.09
C GLY A 53 2.04 12.10 -1.11
N GLY A 54 1.56 12.97 -0.28
CA GLY A 54 2.15 14.31 -0.16
C GLY A 54 3.40 14.30 0.65
#